data_71d883f42a79942ea2ed579f8093541c
#
_entry.id   71d883f42a79942ea2ed579f8093541c
#
_cell.length_a   1.000
_cell.length_b   1.000
_cell.length_c   1.000
_cell.angle_alpha   90.00
_cell.angle_beta   90.00
_cell.angle_gamma   90.00
#
_symmetry.space_group_name_H-M   'P 1'
#
loop_
_entity.id
_entity.type
_entity.pdbx_description
1 polymer ?
#
loop_
_entity_poly.entity_id
_entity_poly.type
_entity_poly.pdbx_seq_one_letter_code
_entity_poly.pdbx_strand_id
1 'polypeptide(L)'
;MNFDRETHLGRKFGVLPLMKSSGTWIGDETMRASPTASTFLPACPCAAIRIRNSVSSPSDCALCEAFTLIELLVVIAIISILAAMLLPVLGKAKSKSQDISCRNNLRQLQLCWNLYVDDNNQAMPPMSDWLNAASNGAESREPSWAVGDAVHDLTTSNLQRGLLFPYNRSAGTYRCPADKTAVVGYPSVLRTRTYELDGFLNSWYMGSIPPWYPDPWERRKFSELVNPAPTGVLTFIDSHSPASGGAAVFSQLYREATGQDDAWGDLPGEHHNRGANLAFADGHVEHWRWRWGRSGGIYAVGSNTYPLANADDQYDFQRVEDHSPKPIGFQPR
;
A
#
# COMPACT_ATOMS: atom_id res chain seq x y z
N MET A 1 -20.41 61.26 -9.12
CA MET A 1 -19.97 61.62 -7.77
C MET A 1 -18.71 60.86 -7.51
N ASN A 2 -17.59 61.61 -7.54
CA ASN A 2 -16.24 61.13 -7.19
C ASN A 2 -16.16 60.88 -5.70
N PHE A 3 -15.41 59.83 -5.30
CA PHE A 3 -14.58 59.88 -4.10
C PHE A 3 -13.27 59.10 -4.33
N ASP A 4 -12.22 59.82 -4.08
CA ASP A 4 -10.79 59.52 -4.23
C ASP A 4 -10.26 58.56 -3.17
N ARG A 5 -9.21 57.84 -3.56
CA ARG A 5 -7.86 57.64 -2.97
C ARG A 5 -7.68 57.75 -1.46
N GLU A 6 -7.01 56.73 -0.91
CA GLU A 6 -5.72 56.81 -0.19
C GLU A 6 -5.25 55.42 0.15
N THR A 7 -4.18 54.89 -0.37
CA THR A 7 -2.71 54.95 -0.11
C THR A 7 -2.27 54.47 1.27
N HIS A 8 -1.29 53.60 1.18
CA HIS A 8 -0.20 53.24 2.11
C HIS A 8 -0.43 52.20 3.19
N LEU A 9 0.28 51.06 3.02
CA LEU A 9 1.47 50.76 3.86
C LEU A 9 2.16 49.47 3.38
N GLY A 10 3.31 49.69 2.75
CA GLY A 10 4.26 48.63 2.45
C GLY A 10 4.94 48.11 3.72
N ARG A 11 4.96 46.81 3.91
CA ARG A 11 5.90 46.15 4.81
C ARG A 11 6.96 45.42 4.00
N LYS A 12 8.14 45.98 4.02
CA LYS A 12 9.38 45.35 3.58
C LYS A 12 9.67 44.17 4.51
N PHE A 13 9.67 42.97 3.97
CA PHE A 13 10.30 41.83 4.65
C PHE A 13 11.80 41.89 4.35
N GLY A 14 12.54 42.06 5.42
CA GLY A 14 13.99 42.06 5.41
C GLY A 14 14.54 40.68 5.11
N VAL A 15 15.50 40.67 4.22
CA VAL A 15 16.35 39.50 3.93
C VAL A 15 17.29 39.30 5.12
N LEU A 16 17.21 38.15 5.77
CA LEU A 16 18.19 37.71 6.77
C LEU A 16 19.37 37.05 6.07
N PRO A 17 20.60 37.31 6.49
CA PRO A 17 21.79 36.81 5.82
C PRO A 17 22.10 35.39 6.20
N LEU A 18 22.58 34.62 5.21
CA LEU A 18 23.20 33.31 5.32
C LEU A 18 24.39 33.33 6.30
N MET A 19 24.30 32.59 7.40
CA MET A 19 25.47 32.27 8.21
C MET A 19 26.21 31.08 7.55
N LYS A 20 27.39 31.38 7.01
CA LYS A 20 28.45 30.43 6.76
C LYS A 20 29.07 30.03 8.11
N SER A 21 28.95 28.80 8.54
CA SER A 21 29.85 28.26 9.58
C SER A 21 30.86 27.33 8.92
N SER A 22 32.05 27.83 8.76
CA SER A 22 33.27 27.05 8.58
C SER A 22 33.64 26.42 9.91
N GLY A 23 33.62 25.11 9.97
CA GLY A 23 34.11 24.30 11.10
C GLY A 23 34.94 23.13 10.59
N THR A 24 36.22 23.38 10.44
CA THR A 24 37.29 22.40 10.24
C THR A 24 37.41 21.53 11.50
N TRP A 25 37.17 20.22 11.37
CA TRP A 25 37.64 19.25 12.34
C TRP A 25 38.72 18.40 11.70
N ILE A 26 39.96 18.61 12.17
CA ILE A 26 41.10 17.72 11.99
C ILE A 26 40.99 16.70 13.13
N GLY A 27 40.88 15.47 12.78
CA GLY A 27 40.90 14.33 13.71
C GLY A 27 41.35 13.10 12.95
N ASP A 28 42.64 12.93 12.89
CA ASP A 28 43.38 11.75 12.42
C ASP A 28 43.22 10.66 13.51
N GLU A 29 42.50 9.59 13.20
CA GLU A 29 42.64 8.33 13.92
C GLU A 29 42.56 7.16 12.94
N THR A 30 43.75 6.70 12.63
CA THR A 30 44.05 5.43 11.97
C THR A 30 43.46 4.28 12.78
N MET A 31 42.31 3.75 12.42
CA MET A 31 41.85 2.43 12.85
C MET A 31 42.22 1.38 11.82
N ARG A 32 43.21 0.59 12.25
CA ARG A 32 43.68 -0.62 11.57
C ARG A 32 42.53 -1.56 11.27
N ALA A 33 42.35 -1.87 10.02
CA ALA A 33 41.52 -2.99 9.56
C ALA A 33 42.17 -4.32 10.04
N SER A 34 41.44 -5.05 10.83
CA SER A 34 41.74 -6.47 11.08
C SER A 34 40.92 -7.30 10.08
N PRO A 35 41.56 -8.12 9.26
CA PRO A 35 40.85 -9.07 8.44
C PRO A 35 40.78 -10.41 9.18
N THR A 36 39.62 -10.77 9.70
CA THR A 36 39.33 -12.16 10.06
C THR A 36 37.89 -12.51 9.70
N ALA A 37 37.70 -12.79 8.43
CA ALA A 37 36.59 -13.64 8.00
C ALA A 37 37.19 -15.08 7.94
N SER A 38 37.18 -15.78 9.05
CA SER A 38 37.44 -17.21 9.06
C SER A 38 36.16 -17.95 8.64
N THR A 39 36.19 -18.44 7.42
CA THR A 39 35.27 -19.46 6.91
C THR A 39 35.47 -20.73 7.77
N PHE A 40 34.51 -21.01 8.64
CA PHE A 40 34.44 -22.29 9.32
C PHE A 40 34.01 -23.36 8.34
N LEU A 41 34.99 -24.10 7.78
CA LEU A 41 34.77 -25.44 7.27
C LEU A 41 34.83 -26.38 8.47
N PRO A 42 33.91 -27.34 8.63
CA PRO A 42 34.05 -28.35 9.66
C PRO A 42 35.24 -29.25 9.31
N ALA A 43 36.32 -29.11 10.07
CA ALA A 43 37.45 -30.02 10.01
C ALA A 43 37.01 -31.38 10.55
N CYS A 44 37.13 -32.42 9.74
CA CYS A 44 37.13 -33.79 10.21
C CYS A 44 38.26 -33.93 11.23
N PRO A 45 38.01 -34.45 12.43
CA PRO A 45 39.07 -34.74 13.37
C PRO A 45 39.80 -36.04 12.98
N CYS A 46 40.79 -35.94 12.12
CA CYS A 46 41.82 -36.99 12.08
C CYS A 46 42.77 -36.74 13.25
N ALA A 47 42.40 -37.28 14.39
CA ALA A 47 43.33 -37.36 15.52
C ALA A 47 44.56 -38.22 15.12
N ALA A 48 45.74 -37.62 15.15
CA ALA A 48 47.00 -38.33 15.04
C ALA A 48 47.16 -39.26 16.24
N ILE A 49 46.78 -40.51 16.08
CA ILE A 49 47.01 -41.56 17.06
C ILE A 49 48.46 -42.07 16.86
N ARG A 50 49.30 -41.82 17.85
CA ARG A 50 50.64 -42.35 18.01
C ARG A 50 50.55 -43.89 18.13
N ILE A 51 51.09 -44.60 17.11
CA ILE A 51 51.09 -46.06 17.05
C ILE A 51 52.02 -46.59 18.11
N ARG A 52 51.48 -47.25 19.15
CA ARG A 52 52.16 -48.27 19.89
C ARG A 52 51.84 -49.60 19.23
N ASN A 53 52.93 -50.34 18.88
CA ASN A 53 52.86 -51.68 18.28
C ASN A 53 52.06 -52.63 19.18
N SER A 54 50.86 -52.98 18.71
CA SER A 54 50.23 -54.25 19.09
C SER A 54 49.57 -54.80 17.84
N VAL A 55 50.02 -55.97 17.40
CA VAL A 55 49.45 -56.73 16.28
C VAL A 55 48.08 -57.17 16.69
N SER A 56 47.03 -56.57 16.13
CA SER A 56 45.69 -57.08 16.14
C SER A 56 45.16 -57.10 14.70
N SER A 57 44.55 -58.20 14.36
CA SER A 57 44.09 -58.68 13.05
C SER A 57 43.38 -57.63 12.20
N PRO A 58 43.52 -57.67 10.84
CA PRO A 58 42.83 -56.79 9.92
C PRO A 58 41.44 -57.34 9.63
N SER A 59 40.43 -56.96 10.40
CA SER A 59 39.07 -57.35 10.11
C SER A 59 38.04 -56.32 10.64
N ASP A 60 38.19 -55.05 10.36
CA ASP A 60 37.11 -54.07 10.43
C ASP A 60 37.43 -52.84 9.56
N CYS A 61 37.75 -53.08 8.28
CA CYS A 61 37.50 -52.06 7.29
C CYS A 61 35.98 -51.97 7.10
N ALA A 62 35.30 -51.08 7.83
CA ALA A 62 33.97 -50.65 7.45
C ALA A 62 34.03 -50.28 5.97
N LEU A 63 33.31 -51.06 5.14
CA LEU A 63 33.21 -50.82 3.71
C LEU A 63 32.68 -49.38 3.56
N CYS A 64 33.55 -48.45 3.22
CA CYS A 64 33.15 -47.17 2.70
C CYS A 64 32.44 -47.48 1.36
N GLU A 65 31.11 -47.61 1.37
CA GLU A 65 30.34 -47.71 0.14
C GLU A 65 30.63 -46.45 -0.68
N ALA A 66 31.37 -46.61 -1.76
CA ALA A 66 31.70 -45.55 -2.67
C ALA A 66 30.44 -45.22 -3.47
N PHE A 67 29.91 -44.02 -3.25
CA PHE A 67 28.74 -43.49 -3.98
C PHE A 67 29.06 -43.35 -5.47
N THR A 68 28.31 -43.99 -6.32
CA THR A 68 28.49 -43.91 -7.78
C THR A 68 27.95 -42.60 -8.35
N LEU A 69 28.56 -42.09 -9.41
CA LEU A 69 28.11 -40.90 -10.12
C LEU A 69 26.67 -41.07 -10.67
N ILE A 70 26.29 -42.30 -11.04
CA ILE A 70 24.98 -42.65 -11.53
C ILE A 70 23.93 -42.52 -10.42
N GLU A 71 24.19 -43.00 -9.21
CA GLU A 71 23.27 -42.88 -8.07
C GLU A 71 23.01 -41.41 -7.72
N LEU A 72 24.06 -40.57 -7.75
CA LEU A 72 23.87 -39.12 -7.55
C LEU A 72 23.01 -38.50 -8.67
N LEU A 73 23.30 -38.87 -9.92
CA LEU A 73 22.61 -38.30 -11.08
C LEU A 73 21.12 -38.69 -11.08
N VAL A 74 20.76 -39.92 -10.75
CA VAL A 74 19.35 -40.36 -10.66
C VAL A 74 18.63 -39.61 -9.56
N VAL A 75 19.24 -39.41 -8.39
CA VAL A 75 18.60 -38.65 -7.29
C VAL A 75 18.30 -37.21 -7.68
N ILE A 76 19.28 -36.50 -8.29
CA ILE A 76 19.02 -35.12 -8.72
C ILE A 76 18.00 -35.03 -9.84
N ALA A 77 17.93 -36.05 -10.72
CA ALA A 77 16.91 -36.11 -11.77
C ALA A 77 15.50 -36.25 -11.17
N ILE A 78 15.31 -37.14 -10.20
CA ILE A 78 14.01 -37.32 -9.51
C ILE A 78 13.62 -36.04 -8.77
N ILE A 79 14.55 -35.43 -8.00
CA ILE A 79 14.30 -34.18 -7.29
C ILE A 79 13.90 -33.08 -8.28
N SER A 80 14.57 -32.98 -9.42
CA SER A 80 14.27 -31.96 -10.44
C SER A 80 12.86 -32.12 -11.02
N ILE A 81 12.43 -33.36 -11.30
CA ILE A 81 11.08 -33.65 -11.79
C ILE A 81 10.02 -33.27 -10.73
N LEU A 82 10.23 -33.67 -9.47
CA LEU A 82 9.32 -33.35 -8.38
C LEU A 82 9.24 -31.82 -8.14
N ALA A 83 10.38 -31.14 -8.13
CA ALA A 83 10.45 -29.69 -7.98
C ALA A 83 9.73 -28.95 -9.12
N ALA A 84 9.90 -29.40 -10.38
CA ALA A 84 9.24 -28.81 -11.54
C ALA A 84 7.71 -28.87 -11.45
N MET A 85 7.15 -29.86 -10.82
CA MET A 85 5.69 -29.98 -10.59
C MET A 85 5.22 -29.17 -9.37
N LEU A 86 6.05 -29.05 -8.32
CA LEU A 86 5.69 -28.37 -7.08
C LEU A 86 5.74 -26.85 -7.18
N LEU A 87 6.74 -26.29 -7.88
CA LEU A 87 6.93 -24.83 -7.96
C LEU A 87 5.71 -24.06 -8.48
N PRO A 88 5.04 -24.46 -9.59
CA PRO A 88 3.87 -23.74 -10.09
C PRO A 88 2.66 -23.87 -9.13
N VAL A 89 2.50 -24.99 -8.45
CA VAL A 89 1.42 -25.20 -7.47
C VAL A 89 1.65 -24.33 -6.24
N LEU A 90 2.87 -24.27 -5.74
CA LEU A 90 3.24 -23.43 -4.59
C LEU A 90 3.05 -21.92 -4.90
N GLY A 91 3.37 -21.49 -6.13
CA GLY A 91 3.12 -20.11 -6.57
C GLY A 91 1.63 -19.74 -6.51
N LYS A 92 0.75 -20.62 -7.02
CA LYS A 92 -0.71 -20.41 -6.96
C LYS A 92 -1.23 -20.44 -5.52
N ALA A 93 -0.74 -21.36 -4.68
CA ALA A 93 -1.13 -21.46 -3.29
C ALA A 93 -0.74 -20.19 -2.50
N LYS A 94 0.47 -19.66 -2.73
CA LYS A 94 0.94 -18.40 -2.13
C LYS A 94 0.05 -17.22 -2.54
N SER A 95 -0.26 -17.07 -3.83
CA SER A 95 -1.14 -16.01 -4.32
C SER A 95 -2.53 -16.10 -3.69
N LYS A 96 -3.09 -17.30 -3.58
CA LYS A 96 -4.39 -17.52 -2.92
C LYS A 96 -4.36 -17.18 -1.42
N SER A 97 -3.28 -17.54 -0.73
CA SER A 97 -3.08 -17.18 0.68
C SER A 97 -3.01 -15.67 0.86
N GLN A 98 -2.32 -14.96 -0.02
CA GLN A 98 -2.23 -13.50 0.01
C GLN A 98 -3.61 -12.84 -0.24
N ASP A 99 -4.41 -13.38 -1.16
CA ASP A 99 -5.78 -12.92 -1.42
C ASP A 99 -6.68 -13.07 -0.17
N ILE A 100 -6.64 -14.24 0.49
CA ILE A 100 -7.39 -14.48 1.72
C ILE A 100 -6.95 -13.52 2.83
N SER A 101 -5.65 -13.31 2.99
CA SER A 101 -5.11 -12.39 3.98
C SER A 101 -5.53 -10.95 3.70
N CYS A 102 -5.52 -10.50 2.43
CA CYS A 102 -5.98 -9.18 2.02
C CYS A 102 -7.47 -8.98 2.36
N ARG A 103 -8.33 -9.94 2.02
CA ARG A 103 -9.75 -9.88 2.39
C ARG A 103 -9.98 -9.84 3.89
N ASN A 104 -9.17 -10.57 4.66
CA ASN A 104 -9.25 -10.53 6.11
C ASN A 104 -8.82 -9.17 6.68
N ASN A 105 -7.80 -8.54 6.11
CA ASN A 105 -7.39 -7.18 6.47
C ASN A 105 -8.52 -6.19 6.21
N LEU A 106 -9.16 -6.26 5.03
CA LEU A 106 -10.29 -5.40 4.70
C LEU A 106 -11.48 -5.61 5.63
N ARG A 107 -11.79 -6.86 6.02
CA ARG A 107 -12.83 -7.14 7.01
C ARG A 107 -12.51 -6.51 8.36
N GLN A 108 -11.25 -6.57 8.79
CA GLN A 108 -10.83 -5.93 10.05
C GLN A 108 -10.93 -4.40 9.96
N LEU A 109 -10.51 -3.77 8.87
CA LEU A 109 -10.66 -2.34 8.65
C LEU A 109 -12.14 -1.94 8.62
N GLN A 110 -12.98 -2.71 7.95
CA GLN A 110 -14.41 -2.46 7.88
C GLN A 110 -15.07 -2.58 9.26
N LEU A 111 -14.65 -3.54 10.06
CA LEU A 111 -15.11 -3.65 11.44
C LEU A 111 -14.69 -2.43 12.26
N CYS A 112 -13.46 -1.95 12.12
CA CYS A 112 -13.00 -0.73 12.78
C CYS A 112 -13.81 0.49 12.35
N TRP A 113 -14.14 0.59 11.07
CA TRP A 113 -14.98 1.65 10.52
C TRP A 113 -16.39 1.61 11.12
N ASN A 114 -17.02 0.43 11.20
CA ASN A 114 -18.34 0.27 11.81
C ASN A 114 -18.32 0.62 13.30
N LEU A 115 -17.31 0.16 14.05
CA LEU A 115 -17.15 0.51 15.47
C LEU A 115 -16.97 2.02 15.67
N TYR A 116 -16.20 2.68 14.81
CA TYR A 116 -16.07 4.13 14.84
C TYR A 116 -17.42 4.83 14.61
N VAL A 117 -18.18 4.39 13.62
CA VAL A 117 -19.52 4.93 13.31
C VAL A 117 -20.47 4.80 14.51
N ASP A 118 -20.44 3.65 15.18
CA ASP A 118 -21.28 3.40 16.36
C ASP A 118 -20.86 4.30 17.54
N ASP A 119 -19.57 4.50 17.77
CA ASP A 119 -19.03 5.33 18.85
C ASP A 119 -19.21 6.84 18.58
N ASN A 120 -19.40 7.26 17.33
CA ASN A 120 -19.43 8.67 16.93
C ASN A 120 -20.81 9.14 16.42
N ASN A 121 -21.91 8.66 17.00
CA ASN A 121 -23.28 9.09 16.65
C ASN A 121 -23.57 8.94 15.14
N GLN A 122 -23.22 7.83 14.57
CA GLN A 122 -23.36 7.50 13.14
C GLN A 122 -22.54 8.38 12.18
N ALA A 123 -21.63 9.21 12.71
CA ALA A 123 -20.66 9.92 11.87
C ALA A 123 -19.60 8.96 11.34
N MET A 124 -19.40 8.97 10.03
CA MET A 124 -18.35 8.21 9.37
C MET A 124 -16.99 8.85 9.63
N PRO A 125 -15.89 8.07 9.73
CA PRO A 125 -14.58 8.64 9.95
C PRO A 125 -14.22 9.59 8.82
N PRO A 126 -13.80 10.82 9.13
CA PRO A 126 -13.42 11.79 8.13
C PRO A 126 -12.13 11.38 7.41
N MET A 127 -11.95 11.95 6.24
CA MET A 127 -10.75 11.87 5.46
C MET A 127 -10.31 13.27 5.06
N SER A 128 -9.11 13.65 5.45
CA SER A 128 -8.54 14.98 5.20
C SER A 128 -7.26 14.84 4.40
N ASP A 129 -7.38 15.00 3.10
CA ASP A 129 -6.24 14.91 2.21
C ASP A 129 -5.77 16.29 1.74
N TRP A 130 -4.47 16.48 1.71
CA TRP A 130 -3.81 17.70 1.30
C TRP A 130 -2.83 17.42 0.17
N LEU A 131 -2.86 18.26 -0.86
CA LEU A 131 -1.82 18.23 -1.88
C LEU A 131 -0.51 18.71 -1.27
N ASN A 132 0.49 17.86 -1.30
CA ASN A 132 1.85 18.20 -0.88
C ASN A 132 2.66 18.58 -2.12
N ALA A 133 2.79 19.89 -2.35
CA ALA A 133 3.52 20.42 -3.50
C ALA A 133 5.02 20.03 -3.50
N ALA A 134 5.59 19.70 -2.35
CA ALA A 134 7.01 19.33 -2.24
C ALA A 134 7.28 17.88 -2.68
N SER A 135 6.31 16.98 -2.50
CA SER A 135 6.43 15.57 -2.89
C SER A 135 5.71 15.24 -4.21
N ASN A 136 5.02 16.20 -4.80
CA ASN A 136 4.14 16.03 -5.96
C ASN A 136 3.08 14.93 -5.72
N GLY A 137 2.67 14.75 -4.46
CA GLY A 137 1.72 13.75 -3.99
C GLY A 137 0.70 14.36 -3.04
N ALA A 138 -0.20 13.52 -2.53
CA ALA A 138 -1.15 13.89 -1.50
C ALA A 138 -0.81 13.19 -0.18
N GLU A 139 -0.93 13.91 0.93
CA GLU A 139 -0.79 13.36 2.27
C GLU A 139 -2.13 13.47 3.02
N SER A 140 -2.44 12.50 3.85
CA SER A 140 -3.60 12.54 4.72
C SER A 140 -3.22 13.10 6.09
N ARG A 141 -3.98 14.11 6.57
CA ARG A 141 -3.74 14.80 7.85
C ARG A 141 -4.86 14.55 8.83
N GLU A 142 -4.61 14.83 10.11
CA GLU A 142 -5.65 14.76 11.13
C GLU A 142 -6.71 15.88 10.96
N PRO A 143 -8.00 15.58 11.20
CA PRO A 143 -8.56 14.26 11.50
C PRO A 143 -8.76 13.42 10.23
N SER A 144 -8.25 12.19 10.21
CA SER A 144 -8.46 11.25 9.10
C SER A 144 -8.52 9.82 9.61
N TRP A 145 -9.23 8.94 8.89
CA TRP A 145 -9.27 7.52 9.20
C TRP A 145 -7.87 6.88 9.23
N ALA A 146 -6.99 7.34 8.33
CA ALA A 146 -5.57 6.98 8.28
C ALA A 146 -4.77 8.23 7.93
N VAL A 147 -3.72 8.52 8.70
CA VAL A 147 -2.86 9.70 8.54
C VAL A 147 -1.56 9.32 7.84
N GLY A 148 -0.96 10.27 7.15
CA GLY A 148 0.36 10.18 6.52
C GLY A 148 0.33 9.98 5.01
N ASP A 149 1.52 9.89 4.47
CA ASP A 149 1.79 9.68 3.05
C ASP A 149 2.29 8.25 2.83
N ALA A 150 1.45 7.39 2.27
CA ALA A 150 1.75 5.97 2.12
C ALA A 150 3.00 5.68 1.30
N VAL A 151 3.37 6.57 0.37
CA VAL A 151 4.50 6.38 -0.55
C VAL A 151 5.79 7.08 -0.11
N HIS A 152 5.74 7.93 0.92
CA HIS A 152 6.91 8.61 1.49
C HIS A 152 7.19 8.28 2.96
N ASP A 153 6.20 7.77 3.70
CA ASP A 153 6.36 7.41 5.11
C ASP A 153 7.28 6.20 5.29
N LEU A 154 8.43 6.41 5.92
CA LEU A 154 9.40 5.35 6.21
C LEU A 154 8.98 4.46 7.41
N THR A 155 8.04 4.94 8.21
CA THR A 155 7.54 4.27 9.42
C THR A 155 6.02 4.33 9.50
N THR A 156 5.43 3.53 10.36
CA THR A 156 3.98 3.54 10.59
C THR A 156 3.53 4.58 11.62
N SER A 157 4.40 5.48 12.07
CA SER A 157 4.08 6.44 13.13
C SER A 157 2.93 7.39 12.76
N ASN A 158 2.88 7.84 11.51
CA ASN A 158 1.77 8.66 11.02
C ASN A 158 0.47 7.86 10.99
N LEU A 159 0.49 6.66 10.42
CA LEU A 159 -0.66 5.76 10.35
C LEU A 159 -1.27 5.48 11.73
N GLN A 160 -0.43 5.36 12.76
CA GLN A 160 -0.87 5.10 14.15
C GLN A 160 -1.67 6.25 14.77
N ARG A 161 -1.63 7.45 14.17
CA ARG A 161 -2.44 8.62 14.59
C ARG A 161 -3.82 8.64 13.92
N GLY A 162 -4.06 7.76 12.95
CA GLY A 162 -5.35 7.66 12.26
C GLY A 162 -6.48 7.22 13.21
N LEU A 163 -7.70 7.70 12.93
CA LEU A 163 -8.89 7.50 13.77
C LEU A 163 -9.31 6.03 13.90
N LEU A 164 -9.00 5.19 12.90
CA LEU A 164 -9.32 3.76 12.97
C LEU A 164 -8.24 2.92 13.66
N PHE A 165 -7.04 3.45 13.84
CA PHE A 165 -5.94 2.70 14.44
C PHE A 165 -6.21 2.24 15.88
N PRO A 166 -6.85 3.02 16.79
CA PRO A 166 -7.17 2.59 18.13
C PRO A 166 -8.04 1.33 18.21
N TYR A 167 -8.84 1.03 17.19
CA TYR A 167 -9.77 -0.10 17.16
C TYR A 167 -9.10 -1.45 16.86
N ASN A 168 -7.99 -1.49 16.13
CA ASN A 168 -7.26 -2.74 15.85
C ASN A 168 -5.79 -2.75 16.25
N ARG A 169 -5.17 -1.59 16.41
CA ARG A 169 -3.77 -1.38 16.81
C ARG A 169 -2.75 -2.18 15.99
N SER A 170 -3.08 -2.47 14.73
CA SER A 170 -2.27 -3.28 13.83
C SER A 170 -1.99 -2.56 12.52
N ALA A 171 -0.78 -2.04 12.34
CA ALA A 171 -0.39 -1.39 11.10
C ALA A 171 -0.41 -2.34 9.89
N GLY A 172 -0.16 -3.64 10.11
CA GLY A 172 -0.19 -4.65 9.05
C GLY A 172 -1.57 -4.82 8.40
N THR A 173 -2.65 -4.46 9.10
CA THR A 173 -4.02 -4.51 8.60
C THR A 173 -4.29 -3.49 7.50
N TYR A 174 -3.48 -2.43 7.40
CA TYR A 174 -3.68 -1.36 6.41
C TYR A 174 -3.04 -1.65 5.05
N ARG A 175 -2.36 -2.78 4.89
CA ARG A 175 -1.63 -3.12 3.66
C ARG A 175 -1.98 -4.49 3.12
N CYS A 176 -2.14 -4.54 1.80
CA CYS A 176 -2.27 -5.80 1.06
C CYS A 176 -0.94 -6.57 1.08
N PRO A 177 -0.92 -7.85 1.50
CA PRO A 177 0.31 -8.65 1.54
C PRO A 177 0.86 -8.99 0.15
N ALA A 178 0.05 -8.86 -0.89
CA ALA A 178 0.48 -9.06 -2.27
C ALA A 178 1.17 -7.81 -2.85
N ASP A 179 0.93 -6.62 -2.30
CA ASP A 179 1.58 -5.40 -2.70
C ASP A 179 3.07 -5.39 -2.31
N LYS A 180 3.91 -5.12 -3.30
CA LYS A 180 5.38 -5.05 -3.16
C LYS A 180 5.93 -3.66 -3.40
N THR A 181 5.07 -2.67 -3.48
CA THR A 181 5.49 -1.30 -3.74
C THR A 181 6.31 -0.77 -2.58
N ALA A 182 7.45 -0.21 -2.92
CA ALA A 182 8.36 0.41 -1.98
C ALA A 182 8.07 1.91 -1.82
N VAL A 183 8.51 2.45 -0.71
CA VAL A 183 8.57 3.90 -0.47
C VAL A 183 9.51 4.55 -1.48
N VAL A 184 9.13 5.72 -1.98
CA VAL A 184 9.91 6.47 -2.97
C VAL A 184 11.33 6.75 -2.42
N GLY A 185 12.35 6.37 -3.20
CA GLY A 185 13.76 6.49 -2.81
C GLY A 185 14.28 5.39 -1.84
N TYR A 186 13.41 4.49 -1.36
CA TYR A 186 13.79 3.45 -0.39
C TYR A 186 13.29 2.06 -0.81
N PRO A 187 13.93 1.39 -1.77
CA PRO A 187 13.42 0.16 -2.38
C PRO A 187 13.29 -1.04 -1.44
N SER A 188 13.92 -0.99 -0.27
CA SER A 188 13.80 -2.02 0.78
C SER A 188 12.66 -1.76 1.78
N VAL A 189 12.05 -0.58 1.77
CA VAL A 189 10.97 -0.19 2.67
C VAL A 189 9.65 -0.24 1.91
N LEU A 190 8.74 -1.11 2.33
CA LEU A 190 7.42 -1.20 1.71
C LEU A 190 6.52 -0.08 2.22
N ARG A 191 5.63 0.42 1.35
CA ARG A 191 4.67 1.47 1.72
C ARG A 191 3.78 1.04 2.90
N THR A 192 3.33 1.99 3.68
CA THR A 192 2.63 1.75 4.94
C THR A 192 1.16 1.35 4.75
N ARG A 193 0.53 1.74 3.64
CA ARG A 193 -0.89 1.53 3.36
C ARG A 193 -1.11 1.22 1.88
N THR A 194 -2.11 0.38 1.57
CA THR A 194 -2.56 0.05 0.21
C THR A 194 -4.06 0.19 0.04
N TYR A 195 -4.80 0.28 1.15
CA TYR A 195 -6.25 0.47 1.09
C TYR A 195 -6.58 1.95 1.18
N GLU A 196 -7.59 2.33 0.42
CA GLU A 196 -8.12 3.68 0.34
C GLU A 196 -9.62 3.66 0.61
N LEU A 197 -10.13 4.72 1.21
CA LEU A 197 -11.55 4.92 1.49
C LEU A 197 -12.20 5.62 0.30
N ASP A 198 -13.44 5.26 -0.05
CA ASP A 198 -14.20 5.93 -1.11
C ASP A 198 -14.34 7.43 -0.80
N GLY A 199 -13.99 8.26 -1.78
CA GLY A 199 -13.90 9.71 -1.67
C GLY A 199 -15.21 10.42 -1.36
N PHE A 200 -16.35 9.76 -1.47
CA PHE A 200 -17.67 10.32 -1.13
C PHE A 200 -18.13 10.01 0.30
N LEU A 201 -17.29 9.31 1.08
CA LEU A 201 -17.57 8.97 2.48
C LEU A 201 -16.85 9.92 3.44
N ASN A 202 -17.48 11.08 3.77
CA ASN A 202 -16.96 12.07 4.72
C ASN A 202 -15.54 12.59 4.36
N SER A 203 -15.35 12.88 3.09
CA SER A 203 -14.07 13.36 2.56
C SER A 203 -14.00 14.90 2.66
N TRP A 204 -12.89 15.37 3.20
CA TRP A 204 -12.52 16.78 3.20
C TRP A 204 -11.39 17.00 2.21
N TYR A 205 -11.72 17.09 0.95
CA TYR A 205 -10.74 17.41 -0.08
C TYR A 205 -10.45 18.91 -0.08
N MET A 206 -9.38 19.30 0.60
CA MET A 206 -8.93 20.70 0.67
C MET A 206 -8.22 21.10 -0.62
N GLY A 207 -8.96 21.63 -1.58
CA GLY A 207 -8.31 22.25 -2.74
C GLY A 207 -9.21 22.59 -3.93
N SER A 208 -10.35 21.94 -4.11
CA SER A 208 -11.15 22.12 -5.32
C SER A 208 -12.58 22.60 -5.07
N ILE A 209 -13.13 22.42 -3.89
CA ILE A 209 -14.47 22.86 -3.53
C ILE A 209 -14.36 23.77 -2.31
N PRO A 210 -14.88 25.04 -2.38
CA PRO A 210 -14.89 25.90 -1.21
C PRO A 210 -15.61 25.21 -0.04
N PRO A 211 -15.10 25.29 1.19
CA PRO A 211 -15.67 24.58 2.36
C PRO A 211 -17.11 25.01 2.69
N TRP A 212 -17.63 26.05 2.04
CA TRP A 212 -19.04 26.52 2.15
C TRP A 212 -19.95 25.99 1.05
N TYR A 213 -19.44 25.17 0.09
CA TYR A 213 -20.25 24.55 -0.93
C TYR A 213 -20.52 23.10 -0.53
N PRO A 214 -21.71 22.73 -0.11
CA PRO A 214 -22.05 21.36 0.22
C PRO A 214 -21.90 20.51 -1.05
N ASP A 215 -20.99 19.55 -1.04
CA ASP A 215 -20.90 18.56 -2.10
C ASP A 215 -22.15 17.66 -2.01
N PRO A 216 -23.01 17.66 -3.01
CA PRO A 216 -24.21 16.83 -2.97
C PRO A 216 -23.91 15.33 -2.97
N TRP A 217 -22.68 14.94 -3.31
CA TRP A 217 -22.22 13.55 -3.32
C TRP A 217 -21.67 13.11 -1.97
N GLU A 218 -21.14 14.03 -1.16
CA GLU A 218 -20.56 13.70 0.13
C GLU A 218 -21.61 13.18 1.12
N ARG A 219 -21.28 12.07 1.80
CA ARG A 219 -22.06 11.49 2.90
C ARG A 219 -21.22 11.52 4.17
N ARG A 220 -21.77 12.10 5.23
CA ARG A 220 -21.11 12.28 6.52
C ARG A 220 -21.59 11.31 7.58
N LYS A 221 -22.81 10.84 7.45
CA LYS A 221 -23.43 9.91 8.41
C LYS A 221 -23.81 8.61 7.72
N PHE A 222 -23.71 7.52 8.45
CA PHE A 222 -24.12 6.20 7.97
C PHE A 222 -25.59 6.16 7.53
N SER A 223 -26.47 6.88 8.26
CA SER A 223 -27.89 6.99 7.93
C SER A 223 -28.17 7.69 6.59
N GLU A 224 -27.21 8.35 6.00
CA GLU A 224 -27.31 9.01 4.69
C GLU A 224 -26.99 8.07 3.52
N LEU A 225 -26.54 6.84 3.82
CA LEU A 225 -26.26 5.80 2.81
C LEU A 225 -27.58 5.12 2.40
N VAL A 226 -28.30 5.75 1.50
CA VAL A 226 -29.63 5.31 1.04
C VAL A 226 -29.64 4.89 -0.44
N ASN A 227 -28.73 5.42 -1.24
CA ASN A 227 -28.59 5.10 -2.66
C ASN A 227 -27.10 5.12 -3.07
N PRO A 228 -26.49 3.95 -3.29
CA PRO A 228 -27.02 2.61 -2.96
C PRO A 228 -27.26 2.42 -1.46
N ALA A 229 -27.96 1.37 -1.09
CA ALA A 229 -28.06 0.94 0.32
C ALA A 229 -26.69 0.49 0.85
N PRO A 230 -26.45 0.40 2.19
CA PRO A 230 -25.14 0.05 2.75
C PRO A 230 -24.51 -1.23 2.19
N THR A 231 -25.33 -2.21 1.80
CA THR A 231 -24.87 -3.43 1.13
C THR A 231 -24.26 -3.19 -0.25
N GLY A 232 -24.56 -2.07 -0.87
CA GLY A 232 -24.03 -1.68 -2.17
C GLY A 232 -23.02 -0.53 -2.09
N VAL A 233 -22.76 0.05 -0.92
CA VAL A 233 -21.82 1.15 -0.76
C VAL A 233 -20.41 0.62 -0.55
N LEU A 234 -19.51 0.91 -1.50
CA LEU A 234 -18.08 0.69 -1.38
C LEU A 234 -17.51 1.57 -0.26
N THR A 235 -16.71 0.98 0.62
CA THR A 235 -15.97 1.73 1.65
C THR A 235 -14.48 1.70 1.39
N PHE A 236 -13.86 0.53 1.41
CA PHE A 236 -12.43 0.41 1.17
C PHE A 236 -12.15 -0.38 -0.10
N ILE A 237 -11.14 0.05 -0.83
CA ILE A 237 -10.63 -0.61 -2.02
C ILE A 237 -9.12 -0.80 -1.91
N ASP A 238 -8.63 -1.95 -2.39
CA ASP A 238 -7.20 -2.16 -2.62
C ASP A 238 -6.78 -1.35 -3.84
N SER A 239 -5.86 -0.40 -3.67
CA SER A 239 -5.49 0.58 -4.69
C SER A 239 -4.15 0.30 -5.35
N HIS A 240 -4.00 0.76 -6.60
CA HIS A 240 -2.75 0.63 -7.36
C HIS A 240 -1.79 1.76 -6.97
N SER A 241 -0.64 1.37 -6.48
CA SER A 241 0.31 2.25 -5.82
C SER A 241 0.88 3.43 -6.61
N PRO A 242 1.28 3.31 -7.86
CA PRO A 242 1.90 4.45 -8.54
C PRO A 242 0.92 5.60 -8.81
N ALA A 243 -0.36 5.31 -8.77
CA ALA A 243 -1.42 6.26 -9.11
C ALA A 243 -1.90 7.05 -7.89
N SER A 244 -2.07 6.38 -6.76
CA SER A 244 -2.61 6.98 -5.55
C SER A 244 -1.57 7.81 -4.82
N GLY A 245 -1.19 8.93 -5.16
CA GLY A 245 -0.19 9.85 -4.59
C GLY A 245 0.04 9.85 -3.07
N GLY A 246 -0.15 8.73 -2.38
CA GLY A 246 0.06 8.57 -0.94
C GLY A 246 -1.13 8.96 -0.06
N ALA A 247 -2.20 9.48 -0.65
CA ALA A 247 -3.44 9.85 0.05
C ALA A 247 -4.19 8.64 0.64
N ALA A 248 -5.15 8.91 1.51
CA ALA A 248 -6.01 7.89 2.10
C ALA A 248 -7.35 7.75 1.35
N VAL A 249 -7.54 8.49 0.28
CA VAL A 249 -8.76 8.57 -0.52
C VAL A 249 -8.62 7.81 -1.82
N PHE A 250 -9.68 7.09 -2.20
CA PHE A 250 -9.89 6.58 -3.54
C PHE A 250 -10.84 7.53 -4.27
N SER A 251 -10.32 8.22 -5.26
CA SER A 251 -11.04 9.24 -5.98
C SER A 251 -11.43 8.78 -7.39
N GLN A 252 -12.62 9.19 -7.79
CA GLN A 252 -13.17 9.00 -9.12
C GLN A 252 -13.76 10.35 -9.58
N LEU A 253 -13.51 10.69 -10.82
CA LEU A 253 -14.00 11.92 -11.41
C LEU A 253 -15.21 11.59 -12.29
N TYR A 254 -16.40 11.84 -11.78
CA TYR A 254 -17.63 11.65 -12.52
C TYR A 254 -18.01 12.92 -13.27
N ARG A 255 -18.44 12.78 -14.50
CA ARG A 255 -18.93 13.90 -15.30
C ARG A 255 -20.05 14.67 -14.62
N GLU A 256 -20.95 13.97 -13.94
CA GLU A 256 -22.07 14.56 -13.22
C GLU A 256 -21.62 15.42 -12.03
N ALA A 257 -20.50 15.06 -11.38
CA ALA A 257 -19.95 15.80 -10.24
C ALA A 257 -18.99 16.91 -10.66
N THR A 258 -18.20 16.70 -11.70
CA THR A 258 -17.08 17.59 -12.08
C THR A 258 -17.39 18.43 -13.33
N GLY A 259 -18.35 18.02 -14.16
CA GLY A 259 -18.57 18.57 -15.50
C GLY A 259 -17.50 18.22 -16.53
N GLN A 260 -16.50 17.42 -16.16
CA GLN A 260 -15.45 16.88 -17.02
C GLN A 260 -15.80 15.46 -17.46
N ASP A 261 -15.05 14.91 -18.42
CA ASP A 261 -15.22 13.51 -18.81
C ASP A 261 -14.87 12.57 -17.65
N ASP A 262 -15.56 11.43 -17.59
CA ASP A 262 -15.30 10.40 -16.59
C ASP A 262 -13.84 9.94 -16.65
N ALA A 263 -13.20 9.89 -15.48
CA ALA A 263 -11.80 9.49 -15.35
C ALA A 263 -11.51 8.91 -13.96
N TRP A 264 -10.54 8.03 -13.86
CA TRP A 264 -10.00 7.60 -12.59
C TRP A 264 -9.15 8.72 -11.98
N GLY A 265 -9.42 9.11 -10.75
CA GLY A 265 -8.50 9.89 -9.93
C GLY A 265 -7.43 8.99 -9.32
N ASP A 266 -7.84 7.84 -8.80
CA ASP A 266 -6.98 6.76 -8.34
C ASP A 266 -7.29 5.47 -9.08
N LEU A 267 -6.30 4.59 -9.26
CA LEU A 267 -6.51 3.33 -9.94
C LEU A 267 -6.74 2.20 -8.94
N PRO A 268 -7.74 1.34 -9.17
CA PRO A 268 -7.93 0.15 -8.35
C PRO A 268 -6.76 -0.83 -8.53
N GLY A 269 -6.44 -1.55 -7.46
CA GLY A 269 -5.36 -2.54 -7.43
C GLY A 269 -5.62 -3.75 -8.35
N GLU A 270 -4.53 -4.43 -8.73
CA GLU A 270 -4.56 -5.66 -9.53
C GLU A 270 -3.79 -6.81 -8.87
N HIS A 271 -3.59 -6.71 -7.56
CA HIS A 271 -2.71 -7.62 -6.81
C HIS A 271 -3.22 -9.06 -6.76
N HIS A 272 -4.51 -9.28 -7.05
CA HIS A 272 -5.19 -10.56 -6.92
C HIS A 272 -5.82 -10.99 -8.25
N ASN A 273 -5.08 -11.75 -9.07
CA ASN A 273 -5.56 -12.32 -10.34
C ASN A 273 -6.26 -11.27 -11.25
N ARG A 274 -5.59 -10.14 -11.51
CA ARG A 274 -6.12 -9.00 -12.27
C ARG A 274 -7.37 -8.41 -11.63
N GLY A 275 -7.39 -8.27 -10.32
CA GLY A 275 -8.49 -7.71 -9.59
C GLY A 275 -8.08 -7.16 -8.24
N ALA A 276 -9.02 -6.50 -7.58
CA ALA A 276 -8.89 -5.95 -6.24
C ALA A 276 -9.88 -6.60 -5.27
N ASN A 277 -9.59 -6.49 -3.98
CA ASN A 277 -10.55 -6.76 -2.94
C ASN A 277 -11.17 -5.45 -2.47
N LEU A 278 -12.47 -5.47 -2.23
CA LEU A 278 -13.29 -4.32 -1.88
C LEU A 278 -14.10 -4.65 -0.62
N ALA A 279 -14.23 -3.68 0.28
CA ALA A 279 -15.10 -3.77 1.44
C ALA A 279 -16.31 -2.86 1.28
N PHE A 280 -17.43 -3.25 1.86
CA PHE A 280 -18.70 -2.55 1.78
C PHE A 280 -19.21 -2.13 3.16
N ALA A 281 -20.06 -1.09 3.21
CA ALA A 281 -20.49 -0.46 4.45
C ALA A 281 -21.25 -1.41 5.41
N ASP A 282 -21.83 -2.49 4.91
CA ASP A 282 -22.50 -3.52 5.72
C ASP A 282 -21.53 -4.56 6.33
N GLY A 283 -20.23 -4.49 5.98
CA GLY A 283 -19.18 -5.37 6.52
C GLY A 283 -18.71 -6.49 5.60
N HIS A 284 -19.38 -6.74 4.48
CA HIS A 284 -18.93 -7.79 3.57
C HIS A 284 -17.73 -7.35 2.72
N VAL A 285 -17.00 -8.31 2.18
CA VAL A 285 -15.81 -8.10 1.33
C VAL A 285 -15.92 -8.97 0.10
N GLU A 286 -15.80 -8.34 -1.05
CA GLU A 286 -15.79 -8.99 -2.36
C GLU A 286 -14.43 -8.95 -3.03
N HIS A 287 -14.24 -9.86 -3.97
CA HIS A 287 -13.14 -9.79 -4.94
C HIS A 287 -13.70 -9.47 -6.30
N TRP A 288 -13.24 -8.36 -6.88
CA TRP A 288 -13.61 -7.97 -8.23
C TRP A 288 -12.46 -8.19 -9.19
N ARG A 289 -12.71 -8.94 -10.25
CA ARG A 289 -11.79 -9.06 -11.37
C ARG A 289 -12.11 -7.99 -12.39
N TRP A 290 -11.08 -7.26 -12.80
CA TRP A 290 -11.20 -6.21 -13.81
C TRP A 290 -11.23 -6.81 -15.21
N ARG A 291 -12.03 -6.19 -16.10
CA ARG A 291 -12.02 -6.51 -17.53
C ARG A 291 -10.77 -5.91 -18.18
N TRP A 292 -10.47 -4.65 -17.85
CA TRP A 292 -9.28 -3.95 -18.31
C TRP A 292 -8.12 -4.13 -17.33
N GLY A 293 -7.06 -4.81 -17.76
CA GLY A 293 -5.82 -4.94 -16.98
C GLY A 293 -4.95 -3.71 -17.14
N ARG A 294 -4.58 -3.09 -16.00
CA ARG A 294 -3.77 -1.87 -15.95
C ARG A 294 -2.28 -2.14 -15.74
N SER A 295 -1.91 -3.39 -15.45
CA SER A 295 -0.55 -3.82 -15.12
C SER A 295 0.49 -3.63 -16.23
N GLY A 296 0.08 -3.28 -17.45
CA GLY A 296 0.97 -2.95 -18.58
C GLY A 296 1.01 -1.45 -18.91
N GLY A 297 0.23 -0.61 -18.23
CA GLY A 297 0.20 0.83 -18.45
C GLY A 297 1.33 1.56 -17.72
N ILE A 298 2.05 2.46 -18.43
CA ILE A 298 2.96 3.40 -17.77
C ILE A 298 2.08 4.52 -17.21
N TYR A 299 1.57 4.34 -16.01
CA TYR A 299 0.89 5.40 -15.30
C TYR A 299 1.95 6.25 -14.58
N ALA A 300 2.03 7.53 -14.97
CA ALA A 300 2.96 8.44 -14.35
C ALA A 300 2.59 8.64 -12.87
N VAL A 301 3.55 8.49 -11.98
CA VAL A 301 3.42 8.89 -10.58
C VAL A 301 3.07 10.38 -10.55
N GLY A 302 1.98 10.74 -9.86
CA GLY A 302 1.54 12.14 -9.74
C GLY A 302 0.64 12.65 -10.86
N SER A 303 0.10 11.79 -11.73
CA SER A 303 -1.03 12.16 -12.56
C SER A 303 -2.29 12.23 -11.68
N ASN A 304 -2.97 13.36 -11.67
CA ASN A 304 -4.19 13.53 -10.88
C ASN A 304 -5.43 12.96 -11.57
N THR A 305 -5.31 12.47 -12.80
CA THR A 305 -6.42 11.91 -13.58
C THR A 305 -5.93 10.90 -14.61
N TYR A 306 -6.65 9.81 -14.72
CA TYR A 306 -6.40 8.76 -15.71
C TYR A 306 -7.65 8.60 -16.58
N PRO A 307 -7.62 9.11 -17.83
CA PRO A 307 -8.74 8.95 -18.77
C PRO A 307 -9.06 7.47 -19.01
N LEU A 308 -10.31 7.16 -19.23
CA LEU A 308 -10.76 5.81 -19.54
C LEU A 308 -10.14 5.34 -20.88
N ALA A 309 -9.51 4.19 -20.85
CA ALA A 309 -8.72 3.70 -21.99
C ALA A 309 -9.58 3.11 -23.11
N ASN A 310 -10.67 2.43 -22.74
CA ASN A 310 -11.56 1.72 -23.67
C ASN A 310 -12.88 1.30 -22.99
N ALA A 311 -13.74 0.58 -23.72
CA ALA A 311 -15.05 0.14 -23.23
C ALA A 311 -14.96 -0.83 -22.02
N ASP A 312 -13.94 -1.66 -21.92
CA ASP A 312 -13.74 -2.55 -20.77
C ASP A 312 -13.35 -1.76 -19.52
N ASP A 313 -12.50 -0.73 -19.67
CA ASP A 313 -12.12 0.19 -18.61
C ASP A 313 -13.33 1.05 -18.17
N GLN A 314 -14.12 1.52 -19.11
CA GLN A 314 -15.37 2.23 -18.82
C GLN A 314 -16.38 1.34 -18.05
N TYR A 315 -16.48 0.06 -18.40
CA TYR A 315 -17.31 -0.88 -17.65
C TYR A 315 -16.83 -1.05 -16.21
N ASP A 316 -15.51 -1.19 -16.01
CA ASP A 316 -14.92 -1.32 -14.68
C ASP A 316 -15.15 -0.05 -13.85
N PHE A 317 -14.97 1.12 -14.47
CA PHE A 317 -15.24 2.43 -13.86
C PHE A 317 -16.70 2.57 -13.42
N GLN A 318 -17.64 2.28 -14.35
CA GLN A 318 -19.07 2.35 -14.08
C GLN A 318 -19.47 1.41 -12.94
N ARG A 319 -18.89 0.23 -12.90
CA ARG A 319 -19.14 -0.72 -11.83
C ARG A 319 -18.72 -0.18 -10.45
N VAL A 320 -17.60 0.53 -10.36
CA VAL A 320 -17.18 1.19 -9.10
C VAL A 320 -18.09 2.37 -8.80
N GLU A 321 -18.40 3.20 -9.81
CA GLU A 321 -19.32 4.32 -9.69
C GLU A 321 -20.70 3.90 -9.15
N ASP A 322 -21.25 2.78 -9.63
CA ASP A 322 -22.54 2.26 -9.18
C ASP A 322 -22.58 1.90 -7.69
N HIS A 323 -21.39 1.71 -7.07
CA HIS A 323 -21.22 1.39 -5.66
C HIS A 323 -20.73 2.57 -4.81
N SER A 324 -20.52 3.75 -5.39
CA SER A 324 -20.29 4.98 -4.65
C SER A 324 -21.61 5.68 -4.33
N PRO A 325 -21.71 6.41 -3.20
CA PRO A 325 -22.91 7.15 -2.84
C PRO A 325 -23.36 8.10 -3.96
N LYS A 326 -24.65 8.16 -4.24
CA LYS A 326 -25.23 9.05 -5.23
C LYS A 326 -25.88 10.28 -4.56
N PRO A 327 -25.96 11.45 -5.23
CA PRO A 327 -26.68 12.60 -4.72
C PRO A 327 -28.12 12.26 -4.35
N ILE A 328 -28.65 12.95 -3.34
CA ILE A 328 -30.07 12.82 -2.99
C ILE A 328 -30.90 13.30 -4.17
N GLY A 329 -31.80 12.42 -4.68
CA GLY A 329 -32.63 12.72 -5.86
C GLY A 329 -31.97 12.40 -7.20
N PHE A 330 -30.80 11.79 -7.20
CA PHE A 330 -30.16 11.28 -8.43
C PHE A 330 -31.09 10.29 -9.14
N GLN A 331 -31.29 10.51 -10.44
CA GLN A 331 -32.01 9.59 -11.33
C GLN A 331 -30.97 8.97 -12.26
N PRO A 332 -30.80 7.65 -12.25
CA PRO A 332 -29.94 6.99 -13.22
C PRO A 332 -30.42 7.26 -14.65
N ARG A 333 -29.50 7.42 -15.57
CA ARG A 333 -29.77 7.62 -16.99
C ARG A 333 -30.28 6.34 -17.64
#